data_bf1196c590c338b718ec71629eb693ad
#
_entry.id   bf1196c590c338b718ec71629eb693ad
#
_cell.length_a   1.000
_cell.length_b   1.000
_cell.length_c   1.000
_cell.angle_alpha   90.00
_cell.angle_beta   90.00
_cell.angle_gamma   90.00
#
_symmetry.space_group_name_H-M   'P 1'
#
loop_
_entity.id
_entity.type
_entity.pdbx_description
1 polymer ?
#
loop_
_entity_poly.entity_id
_entity_poly.type
_entity_poly.pdbx_seq_one_letter_code
_entity_poly.pdbx_strand_id
1 'polypeptide(L)'
;YEIAELVGSVFQNPKTQFFYTNSNAEMAFGLENRGVEPEYIRKRIKNTINELDIEKLEDRDVFSMSGGEKQLLAFASVYAMNPQIYVLDEPSANLDIAAMEKLSERMKVIKEKGHTVVVAEHRLAWIQKFADRIIYMKEGRIEQEFTSDEFKALSDLKRKQMGLRSIVPEQIQIPEITGNSEDAVLQICNLSCKRKKQMIFKNISLSARAGDIISITGKNGAGRQRVMNCMADVCDCVCCSIGAVFCNEWLIDFKA
;
A
#
# COMPACT_ATOMS: atom_id res chain seq x y z
N TYR A 1 10.36 -8.85 -28.40
CA TYR A 1 11.33 -9.30 -27.39
C TYR A 1 12.28 -8.17 -26.96
N GLU A 2 12.80 -7.35 -27.88
CA GLU A 2 13.75 -6.24 -27.59
C GLU A 2 13.21 -5.25 -26.55
N ILE A 3 11.94 -4.88 -26.60
CA ILE A 3 11.31 -3.98 -25.61
C ILE A 3 11.31 -4.60 -24.21
N ALA A 4 11.05 -5.91 -24.10
CA ALA A 4 11.02 -6.61 -22.80
C ALA A 4 12.39 -6.71 -22.13
N GLU A 5 13.48 -6.53 -22.87
CA GLU A 5 14.83 -6.45 -22.31
C GLU A 5 15.12 -5.06 -21.70
N LEU A 6 14.54 -4.02 -22.30
CA LEU A 6 14.79 -2.63 -21.92
C LEU A 6 13.81 -2.12 -20.87
N VAL A 7 12.56 -2.59 -20.89
CA VAL A 7 11.46 -2.06 -20.08
C VAL A 7 11.02 -3.08 -19.05
N GLY A 8 10.99 -2.69 -17.81
CA GLY A 8 10.40 -3.44 -16.70
C GLY A 8 9.13 -2.75 -16.19
N SER A 9 8.01 -3.48 -16.14
CA SER A 9 6.71 -2.92 -15.77
C SER A 9 6.23 -3.48 -14.44
N VAL A 10 5.70 -2.61 -13.58
CA VAL A 10 5.00 -2.97 -12.33
C VAL A 10 3.55 -2.53 -12.46
N PHE A 11 2.63 -3.47 -12.36
CA PHE A 11 1.20 -3.24 -12.54
C PHE A 11 0.54 -2.75 -11.25
N GLN A 12 -0.54 -1.99 -11.38
CA GLN A 12 -1.37 -1.50 -10.27
C GLN A 12 -1.82 -2.64 -9.34
N ASN A 13 -2.26 -3.76 -9.92
CA ASN A 13 -2.62 -4.95 -9.16
C ASN A 13 -1.50 -5.99 -9.21
N PRO A 14 -0.67 -6.13 -8.18
CA PRO A 14 0.45 -7.04 -8.19
C PRO A 14 0.04 -8.52 -8.38
N LYS A 15 -1.20 -8.88 -8.00
CA LYS A 15 -1.68 -10.27 -8.14
C LYS A 15 -1.78 -10.73 -9.59
N THR A 16 -1.95 -9.81 -10.54
CA THR A 16 -2.03 -10.14 -11.97
C THR A 16 -0.67 -10.31 -12.63
N GLN A 17 0.40 -10.00 -11.88
CA GLN A 17 1.77 -10.05 -12.38
C GLN A 17 2.50 -11.33 -11.97
N PHE A 18 2.07 -12.00 -10.88
CA PHE A 18 2.79 -13.15 -10.33
C PHE A 18 2.54 -14.44 -11.08
N PHE A 19 3.62 -15.17 -11.32
CA PHE A 19 3.64 -16.49 -11.94
C PHE A 19 3.95 -17.60 -10.94
N TYR A 20 4.74 -17.32 -9.90
CA TYR A 20 5.16 -18.27 -8.89
C TYR A 20 4.47 -18.05 -7.53
N THR A 21 4.41 -19.14 -6.76
CA THR A 21 3.90 -19.11 -5.38
C THR A 21 4.96 -18.75 -4.37
N ASN A 22 6.25 -18.88 -4.72
CA ASN A 22 7.39 -18.56 -3.88
C ASN A 22 8.02 -17.22 -4.31
N SER A 23 8.35 -16.37 -3.37
CA SER A 23 8.89 -15.03 -3.62
C SER A 23 10.27 -15.03 -4.30
N ASN A 24 11.16 -15.97 -3.96
CA ASN A 24 12.47 -16.03 -4.58
C ASN A 24 12.36 -16.50 -6.03
N ALA A 25 11.48 -17.49 -6.31
CA ALA A 25 11.18 -17.93 -7.67
C ALA A 25 10.53 -16.81 -8.49
N GLU A 26 9.64 -16.01 -7.89
CA GLU A 26 9.04 -14.86 -8.56
C GLU A 26 10.07 -13.79 -8.93
N MET A 27 11.03 -13.50 -8.06
CA MET A 27 12.14 -12.58 -8.37
C MET A 27 13.10 -13.16 -9.43
N ALA A 28 13.23 -14.48 -9.53
CA ALA A 28 14.06 -15.16 -10.54
C ALA A 28 13.44 -15.15 -11.94
N PHE A 29 12.12 -15.18 -12.02
CA PHE A 29 11.35 -15.45 -13.25
C PHE A 29 11.81 -14.64 -14.47
N GLY A 30 11.98 -13.33 -14.33
CA GLY A 30 12.39 -12.48 -15.44
C GLY A 30 13.83 -12.75 -15.91
N LEU A 31 14.71 -13.13 -15.00
CA LEU A 31 16.10 -13.47 -15.31
C LEU A 31 16.21 -14.87 -15.94
N GLU A 32 15.41 -15.84 -15.45
CA GLU A 32 15.32 -17.18 -16.02
C GLU A 32 14.83 -17.13 -17.48
N ASN A 33 13.81 -16.34 -17.76
CA ASN A 33 13.29 -16.14 -19.12
C ASN A 33 14.30 -15.50 -20.08
N ARG A 34 15.32 -14.81 -19.55
CA ARG A 34 16.44 -14.25 -20.32
C ARG A 34 17.61 -15.25 -20.46
N GLY A 35 17.49 -16.46 -19.93
CA GLY A 35 18.54 -17.48 -19.97
C GLY A 35 19.79 -17.10 -19.15
N VAL A 36 19.60 -16.32 -18.08
CA VAL A 36 20.70 -15.92 -17.20
C VAL A 36 21.16 -17.10 -16.36
N GLU A 37 22.47 -17.23 -16.15
CA GLU A 37 23.07 -18.33 -15.38
C GLU A 37 22.52 -18.40 -13.94
N PRO A 38 22.17 -19.61 -13.44
CA PRO A 38 21.52 -19.78 -12.13
C PRO A 38 22.31 -19.21 -10.94
N GLU A 39 23.64 -19.25 -11.02
CA GLU A 39 24.48 -18.70 -9.96
C GLU A 39 24.40 -17.16 -9.90
N TYR A 40 24.37 -16.52 -11.07
CA TYR A 40 24.16 -15.08 -11.15
C TYR A 40 22.76 -14.70 -10.64
N ILE A 41 21.71 -15.47 -10.98
CA ILE A 41 20.33 -15.23 -10.51
C ILE A 41 20.29 -15.25 -8.98
N ARG A 42 20.85 -16.30 -8.35
CA ARG A 42 20.91 -16.38 -6.87
C ARG A 42 21.59 -15.19 -6.23
N LYS A 43 22.73 -14.77 -6.77
CA LYS A 43 23.46 -13.59 -6.29
C LYS A 43 22.65 -12.32 -6.47
N ARG A 44 21.99 -12.16 -7.62
CA ARG A 44 21.20 -10.98 -7.94
C ARG A 44 19.95 -10.85 -7.04
N ILE A 45 19.25 -11.95 -6.76
CA ILE A 45 18.13 -12.00 -5.83
C ILE A 45 18.56 -11.58 -4.43
N LYS A 46 19.67 -12.16 -3.93
CA LYS A 46 20.21 -11.81 -2.62
C LYS A 46 20.58 -10.33 -2.52
N ASN A 47 21.21 -9.78 -3.55
CA ASN A 47 21.52 -8.35 -3.61
C ASN A 47 20.24 -7.51 -3.64
N THR A 48 19.23 -7.91 -4.42
CA THR A 48 17.93 -7.23 -4.49
C THR A 48 17.24 -7.19 -3.14
N ILE A 49 17.21 -8.31 -2.41
CA ILE A 49 16.64 -8.39 -1.07
C ILE A 49 17.32 -7.41 -0.12
N ASN A 50 18.65 -7.40 -0.10
CA ASN A 50 19.43 -6.49 0.75
C ASN A 50 19.27 -5.02 0.33
N GLU A 51 19.37 -4.72 -0.97
CA GLU A 51 19.24 -3.35 -1.50
C GLU A 51 17.85 -2.75 -1.25
N LEU A 52 16.81 -3.56 -1.22
CA LEU A 52 15.44 -3.12 -0.99
C LEU A 52 14.99 -3.22 0.49
N ASP A 53 15.81 -3.80 1.38
CA ASP A 53 15.48 -4.01 2.81
C ASP A 53 14.17 -4.82 2.95
N ILE A 54 14.12 -5.97 2.23
CA ILE A 54 12.94 -6.85 2.13
C ILE A 54 13.22 -8.30 2.57
N GLU A 55 14.15 -8.52 3.49
CA GLU A 55 14.53 -9.86 4.01
C GLU A 55 13.31 -10.62 4.53
N LYS A 56 12.31 -9.91 5.04
CA LYS A 56 11.05 -10.48 5.51
C LYS A 56 10.22 -11.15 4.40
N LEU A 57 10.53 -10.88 3.14
CA LEU A 57 9.86 -11.49 2.00
C LEU A 57 10.64 -12.67 1.43
N GLU A 58 11.86 -12.94 1.91
CA GLU A 58 12.69 -14.03 1.41
C GLU A 58 12.03 -15.39 1.67
N ASP A 59 12.01 -16.23 0.64
CA ASP A 59 11.48 -17.60 0.64
C ASP A 59 10.07 -17.76 1.25
N ARG A 60 9.17 -16.83 0.90
CA ARG A 60 7.80 -16.82 1.41
C ARG A 60 6.77 -17.21 0.35
N ASP A 61 5.68 -17.78 0.83
CA ASP A 61 4.48 -17.99 0.02
C ASP A 61 3.80 -16.66 -0.31
N VAL A 62 3.73 -16.36 -1.62
CA VAL A 62 3.14 -15.12 -2.17
C VAL A 62 1.67 -14.98 -1.77
N PHE A 63 0.90 -16.07 -1.70
CA PHE A 63 -0.50 -16.02 -1.31
C PHE A 63 -0.72 -15.57 0.13
N SER A 64 0.24 -15.87 1.01
CA SER A 64 0.20 -15.48 2.43
C SER A 64 0.54 -14.01 2.67
N MET A 65 1.05 -13.29 1.67
CA MET A 65 1.50 -11.90 1.78
C MET A 65 0.33 -10.92 1.80
N SER A 66 0.52 -9.82 2.54
CA SER A 66 -0.36 -8.64 2.50
C SER A 66 -0.28 -7.92 1.13
N GLY A 67 -1.24 -7.03 0.85
CA GLY A 67 -1.23 -6.24 -0.39
C GLY A 67 0.04 -5.40 -0.55
N GLY A 68 0.54 -4.78 0.53
CA GLY A 68 1.78 -4.01 0.50
C GLY A 68 3.02 -4.88 0.28
N GLU A 69 3.10 -6.06 0.90
CA GLU A 69 4.20 -7.01 0.67
C GLU A 69 4.20 -7.51 -0.79
N LYS A 70 3.03 -7.77 -1.36
CA LYS A 70 2.89 -8.13 -2.78
C LYS A 70 3.35 -7.00 -3.70
N GLN A 71 3.03 -5.77 -3.39
CA GLN A 71 3.48 -4.61 -4.18
C GLN A 71 5.00 -4.48 -4.14
N LEU A 72 5.61 -4.66 -2.97
CA LEU A 72 7.08 -4.66 -2.83
C LEU A 72 7.73 -5.82 -3.58
N LEU A 73 7.13 -7.02 -3.54
CA LEU A 73 7.63 -8.18 -4.29
C LEU A 73 7.55 -7.95 -5.80
N ALA A 74 6.42 -7.42 -6.32
CA ALA A 74 6.27 -7.10 -7.74
C ALA A 74 7.32 -6.06 -8.20
N PHE A 75 7.60 -5.07 -7.37
CA PHE A 75 8.68 -4.13 -7.63
C PHE A 75 10.06 -4.82 -7.58
N ALA A 76 10.29 -5.68 -6.59
CA ALA A 76 11.56 -6.40 -6.44
C ALA A 76 11.86 -7.34 -7.60
N SER A 77 10.85 -8.02 -8.15
CA SER A 77 11.03 -8.90 -9.33
C SER A 77 11.47 -8.10 -10.56
N VAL A 78 10.89 -6.93 -10.78
CA VAL A 78 11.32 -6.01 -11.85
C VAL A 78 12.70 -5.41 -11.56
N TYR A 79 12.97 -5.02 -10.33
CA TYR A 79 14.26 -4.48 -9.92
C TYR A 79 15.40 -5.49 -10.08
N ALA A 80 15.14 -6.77 -9.82
CA ALA A 80 16.11 -7.85 -10.04
C ALA A 80 16.55 -7.94 -11.51
N MET A 81 15.64 -7.70 -12.46
CA MET A 81 15.94 -7.68 -13.91
C MET A 81 16.84 -6.52 -14.34
N ASN A 82 16.94 -5.47 -13.54
CA ASN A 82 17.73 -4.26 -13.79
C ASN A 82 17.47 -3.63 -15.17
N PRO A 83 16.21 -3.33 -15.55
CA PRO A 83 15.88 -2.76 -16.85
C PRO A 83 16.39 -1.33 -16.97
N GLN A 84 16.57 -0.83 -18.20
CA GLN A 84 16.92 0.57 -18.43
C GLN A 84 15.77 1.53 -18.13
N ILE A 85 14.53 1.09 -18.34
CA ILE A 85 13.31 1.88 -18.16
C ILE A 85 12.38 1.13 -17.21
N TYR A 86 11.97 1.77 -16.14
CA TYR A 86 10.95 1.29 -15.21
C TYR A 86 9.62 1.98 -15.52
N VAL A 87 8.56 1.22 -15.73
CA VAL A 87 7.19 1.72 -15.90
C VAL A 87 6.35 1.23 -14.73
N LEU A 88 5.87 2.14 -13.91
CA LEU A 88 5.18 1.85 -12.66
C LEU A 88 3.76 2.42 -12.71
N ASP A 89 2.77 1.55 -12.58
CA ASP A 89 1.36 1.94 -12.55
C ASP A 89 0.84 1.89 -11.11
N GLU A 90 0.52 3.05 -10.54
CA GLU A 90 0.07 3.26 -9.15
C GLU A 90 0.85 2.42 -8.10
N PRO A 91 2.19 2.47 -8.09
CA PRO A 91 3.00 1.61 -7.22
C PRO A 91 2.76 1.89 -5.73
N SER A 92 2.14 3.01 -5.38
CA SER A 92 1.83 3.37 -3.99
C SER A 92 0.48 2.85 -3.49
N ALA A 93 -0.36 2.23 -4.34
CA ALA A 93 -1.77 1.94 -4.05
C ALA A 93 -2.00 1.16 -2.74
N ASN A 94 -1.14 0.17 -2.44
CA ASN A 94 -1.27 -0.72 -1.28
C ASN A 94 -0.22 -0.43 -0.18
N LEU A 95 0.53 0.67 -0.30
CA LEU A 95 1.60 1.02 0.61
C LEU A 95 1.12 1.98 1.71
N ASP A 96 1.63 1.80 2.92
CA ASP A 96 1.54 2.81 3.96
C ASP A 96 2.61 3.90 3.77
N ILE A 97 2.56 4.95 4.59
CA ILE A 97 3.46 6.11 4.46
C ILE A 97 4.93 5.69 4.53
N ALA A 98 5.30 4.81 5.46
CA ALA A 98 6.67 4.37 5.63
C ALA A 98 7.18 3.56 4.42
N ALA A 99 6.32 2.68 3.86
CA ALA A 99 6.65 1.93 2.65
C ALA A 99 6.75 2.84 1.41
N MET A 100 5.90 3.88 1.31
CA MET A 100 6.00 4.88 0.25
C MET A 100 7.30 5.70 0.32
N GLU A 101 7.75 6.06 1.53
CA GLU A 101 9.02 6.75 1.71
C GLU A 101 10.21 5.89 1.26
N LYS A 102 10.25 4.61 1.68
CA LYS A 102 11.24 3.66 1.20
C LYS A 102 11.22 3.53 -0.33
N LEU A 103 10.03 3.40 -0.94
CA LEU A 103 9.91 3.34 -2.39
C LEU A 103 10.46 4.60 -3.07
N SER A 104 10.17 5.79 -2.52
CA SER A 104 10.70 7.07 -3.01
C SER A 104 12.24 7.10 -2.99
N GLU A 105 12.86 6.61 -1.91
CA GLU A 105 14.32 6.52 -1.80
C GLU A 105 14.90 5.58 -2.88
N ARG A 106 14.24 4.44 -3.13
CA ARG A 106 14.67 3.51 -4.18
C ARG A 106 14.54 4.10 -5.59
N MET A 107 13.50 4.89 -5.85
CA MET A 107 13.36 5.61 -7.13
C MET A 107 14.53 6.58 -7.35
N LYS A 108 14.98 7.28 -6.31
CA LYS A 108 16.17 8.14 -6.40
C LYS A 108 17.42 7.35 -6.74
N VAL A 109 17.66 6.23 -6.07
CA VAL A 109 18.82 5.36 -6.35
C VAL A 109 18.80 4.83 -7.79
N ILE A 110 17.64 4.41 -8.30
CA ILE A 110 17.48 3.96 -9.68
C ILE A 110 17.83 5.09 -10.66
N LYS A 111 17.33 6.29 -10.40
CA LYS A 111 17.63 7.49 -11.20
C LYS A 111 19.12 7.84 -11.17
N GLU A 112 19.76 7.81 -9.99
CA GLU A 112 21.19 8.07 -9.83
C GLU A 112 22.07 7.05 -10.57
N LYS A 113 21.59 5.81 -10.73
CA LYS A 113 22.22 4.78 -11.57
C LYS A 113 22.01 5.00 -13.09
N GLY A 114 21.32 6.06 -13.49
CA GLY A 114 21.10 6.43 -14.90
C GLY A 114 19.91 5.75 -15.57
N HIS A 115 19.04 5.08 -14.79
CA HIS A 115 17.83 4.48 -15.34
C HIS A 115 16.69 5.50 -15.44
N THR A 116 15.81 5.30 -16.42
CA THR A 116 14.59 6.11 -16.58
C THR A 116 13.45 5.49 -15.79
N VAL A 117 12.67 6.33 -15.10
CA VAL A 117 11.47 5.91 -14.37
C VAL A 117 10.25 6.68 -14.86
N VAL A 118 9.24 5.98 -15.33
CA VAL A 118 7.93 6.51 -15.72
C VAL A 118 6.91 6.01 -14.71
N VAL A 119 6.20 6.92 -14.04
CA VAL A 119 5.23 6.57 -12.99
C VAL A 119 3.88 7.19 -13.33
N ALA A 120 2.84 6.37 -13.46
CA ALA A 120 1.46 6.83 -13.42
C ALA A 120 1.00 6.82 -11.95
N GLU A 121 0.53 7.96 -11.42
CA GLU A 121 0.24 8.08 -10.01
C GLU A 121 -0.76 9.21 -9.72
N HIS A 122 -1.65 8.98 -8.78
CA HIS A 122 -2.61 9.98 -8.31
C HIS A 122 -2.28 10.54 -6.91
N ARG A 123 -1.37 9.89 -6.15
CA ARG A 123 -0.87 10.35 -4.85
C ARG A 123 0.38 11.21 -5.04
N LEU A 124 0.19 12.47 -5.37
CA LEU A 124 1.26 13.36 -5.83
C LEU A 124 2.29 13.73 -4.74
N ALA A 125 1.91 13.66 -3.47
CA ALA A 125 2.74 14.12 -2.35
C ALA A 125 4.09 13.39 -2.21
N TRP A 126 4.17 12.11 -2.60
CA TRP A 126 5.41 11.35 -2.51
C TRP A 126 6.27 11.46 -3.78
N ILE A 127 5.61 11.51 -4.97
CA ILE A 127 6.31 11.51 -6.26
C ILE A 127 7.02 12.85 -6.54
N GLN A 128 6.48 13.97 -6.07
CA GLN A 128 7.09 15.28 -6.23
C GLN A 128 8.51 15.41 -5.64
N LYS A 129 8.89 14.47 -4.76
CA LYS A 129 10.21 14.48 -4.11
C LYS A 129 11.35 14.06 -5.05
N PHE A 130 11.06 13.38 -6.17
CA PHE A 130 12.06 12.84 -7.09
C PHE A 130 11.71 13.00 -8.58
N ALA A 131 10.48 13.39 -8.93
CA ALA A 131 10.09 13.60 -10.31
C ALA A 131 10.80 14.83 -10.91
N ASP A 132 11.34 14.70 -12.12
CA ASP A 132 11.92 15.81 -12.89
C ASP A 132 10.88 16.51 -13.75
N ARG A 133 10.00 15.73 -14.36
CA ARG A 133 8.93 16.16 -15.25
C ARG A 133 7.61 15.58 -14.79
N ILE A 134 6.57 16.37 -14.85
CA ILE A 134 5.20 15.95 -14.57
C ILE A 134 4.35 16.21 -15.83
N ILE A 135 3.72 15.15 -16.33
CA ILE A 135 2.86 15.20 -17.51
C ILE A 135 1.42 15.12 -17.03
N TYR A 136 0.66 16.19 -17.25
CA TYR A 136 -0.77 16.22 -16.95
C TYR A 136 -1.56 15.78 -18.17
N MET A 137 -2.32 14.71 -17.98
CA MET A 137 -3.18 14.14 -19.01
C MET A 137 -4.65 14.42 -18.73
N LYS A 138 -5.41 14.77 -19.77
CA LYS A 138 -6.85 14.94 -19.72
C LYS A 138 -7.48 14.41 -21.02
N GLU A 139 -8.57 13.66 -20.90
CA GLU A 139 -9.31 13.10 -22.03
C GLU A 139 -8.42 12.36 -23.05
N GLY A 140 -7.42 11.59 -22.55
CA GLY A 140 -6.50 10.82 -23.38
C GLY A 140 -5.41 11.64 -24.09
N ARG A 141 -5.23 12.91 -23.75
CA ARG A 141 -4.23 13.81 -24.36
C ARG A 141 -3.32 14.40 -23.31
N ILE A 142 -2.09 14.70 -23.69
CA ILE A 142 -1.19 15.53 -22.90
C ILE A 142 -1.70 16.97 -23.01
N GLU A 143 -2.18 17.51 -21.91
CA GLU A 143 -2.70 18.89 -21.86
C GLU A 143 -1.60 19.86 -21.43
N GLN A 144 -0.75 19.45 -20.49
CA GLN A 144 0.33 20.29 -19.99
C GLN A 144 1.50 19.46 -19.47
N GLU A 145 2.72 19.99 -19.60
CA GLU A 145 3.93 19.48 -18.96
C GLU A 145 4.45 20.52 -17.97
N PHE A 146 5.01 20.03 -16.87
CA PHE A 146 5.60 20.85 -15.82
C PHE A 146 6.97 20.31 -15.45
N THR A 147 7.88 21.19 -15.11
CA THR A 147 9.03 20.87 -14.26
C THR A 147 8.56 20.62 -12.82
N SER A 148 9.41 19.99 -12.01
CA SER A 148 9.12 19.77 -10.58
C SER A 148 8.80 21.09 -9.84
N ASP A 149 9.53 22.15 -10.14
CA ASP A 149 9.39 23.44 -9.47
C ASP A 149 8.10 24.18 -9.89
N GLU A 150 7.79 24.18 -11.20
CA GLU A 150 6.51 24.72 -11.70
C GLU A 150 5.32 24.02 -11.09
N PHE A 151 5.39 22.68 -10.98
CA PHE A 151 4.31 21.89 -10.39
C PHE A 151 4.13 22.17 -8.90
N LYS A 152 5.21 22.34 -8.14
CA LYS A 152 5.16 22.72 -6.72
C LYS A 152 4.60 24.13 -6.53
N ALA A 153 4.88 25.04 -7.47
CA ALA A 153 4.40 26.42 -7.44
C ALA A 153 2.91 26.57 -7.79
N LEU A 154 2.25 25.52 -8.32
CA LEU A 154 0.81 25.54 -8.60
C LEU A 154 0.03 25.82 -7.31
N SER A 155 -0.93 26.76 -7.37
CA SER A 155 -1.85 26.98 -6.26
C SER A 155 -2.79 25.79 -6.04
N ASP A 156 -3.28 25.60 -4.81
CA ASP A 156 -4.25 24.54 -4.50
C ASP A 156 -5.54 24.69 -5.31
N LEU A 157 -5.96 25.94 -5.56
CA LEU A 157 -7.11 26.21 -6.42
C LEU A 157 -6.90 25.67 -7.83
N LYS A 158 -5.72 25.92 -8.42
CA LYS A 158 -5.39 25.43 -9.75
C LYS A 158 -5.34 23.90 -9.79
N ARG A 159 -4.72 23.25 -8.79
CA ARG A 159 -4.72 21.78 -8.66
C ARG A 159 -6.14 21.22 -8.57
N LYS A 160 -7.01 21.80 -7.75
CA LYS A 160 -8.43 21.39 -7.64
C LYS A 160 -9.17 21.52 -8.99
N GLN A 161 -8.96 22.62 -9.74
CA GLN A 161 -9.52 22.80 -11.07
C GLN A 161 -9.04 21.74 -12.09
N MET A 162 -7.81 21.27 -11.95
CA MET A 162 -7.24 20.20 -12.75
C MET A 162 -7.68 18.81 -12.27
N GLY A 163 -8.46 18.68 -11.20
CA GLY A 163 -8.85 17.40 -10.58
C GLY A 163 -7.70 16.67 -9.86
N LEU A 164 -6.61 17.38 -9.56
CA LEU A 164 -5.44 16.81 -8.90
C LEU A 164 -5.61 16.84 -7.37
N ARG A 165 -5.04 15.83 -6.71
CA ARG A 165 -4.99 15.80 -5.25
C ARG A 165 -4.00 16.83 -4.70
N SER A 166 -4.23 17.27 -3.46
CA SER A 166 -3.29 18.13 -2.74
C SER A 166 -1.94 17.45 -2.56
N ILE A 167 -0.87 18.21 -2.68
CA ILE A 167 0.51 17.78 -2.40
C ILE A 167 0.92 18.06 -0.95
N VAL A 168 0.12 18.87 -0.25
CA VAL A 168 0.27 19.17 1.18
C VAL A 168 -0.89 18.51 1.91
N PRO A 169 -0.64 17.74 2.99
CA PRO A 169 -1.73 17.25 3.82
C PRO A 169 -2.56 18.42 4.35
N GLU A 170 -3.83 18.48 3.99
CA GLU A 170 -4.74 19.46 4.57
C GLU A 170 -4.84 19.18 6.08
N GLN A 171 -4.75 20.22 6.90
CA GLN A 171 -5.10 20.12 8.32
C GLN A 171 -6.62 19.95 8.39
N ILE A 172 -7.06 18.71 8.51
CA ILE A 172 -8.48 18.42 8.72
C ILE A 172 -8.80 18.86 10.14
N GLN A 173 -9.62 19.88 10.28
CA GLN A 173 -10.22 20.21 11.57
C GLN A 173 -11.22 19.08 11.89
N ILE A 174 -10.86 18.25 12.87
CA ILE A 174 -11.77 17.23 13.38
C ILE A 174 -12.78 18.00 14.26
N PRO A 175 -14.09 17.94 13.95
CA PRO A 175 -15.10 18.55 14.81
C PRO A 175 -14.98 17.98 16.25
N GLU A 176 -15.11 18.86 17.25
CA GLU A 176 -15.17 18.38 18.63
C GLU A 176 -16.40 17.46 18.79
N ILE A 177 -16.17 16.31 19.34
CA ILE A 177 -17.24 15.32 19.65
C ILE A 177 -17.98 15.85 20.88
N THR A 178 -19.04 16.61 20.67
CA THR A 178 -19.92 17.10 21.75
C THR A 178 -21.09 16.15 21.91
N GLY A 179 -21.20 15.46 23.07
CA GLY A 179 -22.34 14.63 23.40
C GLY A 179 -22.03 13.54 24.44
N ASN A 180 -23.05 13.04 25.12
CA ASN A 180 -22.93 12.04 26.15
C ASN A 180 -22.84 10.62 25.53
N SER A 181 -22.16 9.70 26.22
CA SER A 181 -22.03 8.29 25.81
C SER A 181 -23.38 7.51 25.86
N GLU A 182 -24.41 8.09 26.45
CA GLU A 182 -25.75 7.48 26.60
C GLU A 182 -26.50 7.37 25.26
N ASP A 183 -26.15 8.20 24.25
CA ASP A 183 -26.78 8.20 22.92
C ASP A 183 -26.06 7.28 21.90
N ALA A 184 -25.20 6.37 22.35
CA ALA A 184 -24.47 5.47 21.48
C ALA A 184 -25.37 4.42 20.83
N VAL A 185 -25.39 4.35 19.50
CA VAL A 185 -26.07 3.31 18.71
C VAL A 185 -25.20 2.06 18.55
N LEU A 186 -23.89 2.21 18.71
CA LEU A 186 -22.92 1.11 18.72
C LEU A 186 -21.96 1.31 19.88
N GLN A 187 -21.77 0.29 20.69
CA GLN A 187 -20.77 0.28 21.75
C GLN A 187 -19.99 -1.03 21.72
N ILE A 188 -18.68 -0.93 21.65
CA ILE A 188 -17.76 -2.06 21.69
C ILE A 188 -16.90 -1.92 22.94
N CYS A 189 -16.84 -2.97 23.74
CA CYS A 189 -16.05 -2.99 24.97
C CYS A 189 -15.05 -4.13 24.94
N ASN A 190 -13.74 -3.79 25.15
CA ASN A 190 -12.65 -4.77 25.33
C ASN A 190 -12.50 -5.79 24.20
N LEU A 191 -12.76 -5.38 22.95
CA LEU A 191 -12.60 -6.25 21.80
C LEU A 191 -11.13 -6.66 21.64
N SER A 192 -10.88 -7.96 21.58
CA SER A 192 -9.56 -8.53 21.38
C SER A 192 -9.60 -9.64 20.33
N CYS A 193 -8.56 -9.75 19.52
CA CYS A 193 -8.49 -10.79 18.49
C CYS A 193 -7.12 -11.45 18.43
N LYS A 194 -7.10 -12.79 18.42
CA LYS A 194 -5.93 -13.62 18.18
C LYS A 194 -6.07 -14.39 16.87
N ARG A 195 -4.97 -14.64 16.19
CA ARG A 195 -4.90 -15.57 15.05
C ARG A 195 -3.77 -16.54 15.27
N LYS A 196 -4.10 -17.84 15.29
CA LYS A 196 -3.17 -18.89 15.73
C LYS A 196 -2.65 -18.54 17.13
N LYS A 197 -1.34 -18.30 17.32
CA LYS A 197 -0.75 -17.90 18.60
C LYS A 197 -0.43 -16.41 18.72
N GLN A 198 -0.72 -15.61 17.67
CA GLN A 198 -0.35 -14.19 17.62
C GLN A 198 -1.55 -13.31 17.99
N MET A 199 -1.37 -12.39 18.94
CA MET A 199 -2.32 -11.33 19.24
C MET A 199 -2.31 -10.30 18.09
N ILE A 200 -3.48 -10.05 17.48
CA ILE A 200 -3.63 -9.07 16.40
C ILE A 200 -3.95 -7.70 16.98
N PHE A 201 -4.92 -7.63 17.89
CA PHE A 201 -5.23 -6.44 18.68
C PHE A 201 -5.83 -6.84 20.03
N LYS A 202 -5.76 -5.94 20.99
CA LYS A 202 -6.20 -6.20 22.37
C LYS A 202 -6.89 -4.99 22.97
N ASN A 203 -8.02 -5.24 23.67
CA ASN A 203 -8.74 -4.26 24.47
C ASN A 203 -9.16 -3.00 23.69
N ILE A 204 -9.68 -3.16 22.46
CA ILE A 204 -10.25 -2.06 21.71
C ILE A 204 -11.63 -1.77 22.26
N SER A 205 -11.87 -0.53 22.68
CA SER A 205 -13.19 -0.03 23.08
C SER A 205 -13.51 1.23 22.27
N LEU A 206 -14.72 1.32 21.75
CA LEU A 206 -15.19 2.50 21.02
C LEU A 206 -16.71 2.57 21.09
N SER A 207 -17.25 3.77 20.92
CA SER A 207 -18.68 4.01 20.76
C SER A 207 -18.96 4.85 19.53
N ALA A 208 -20.13 4.68 18.92
CA ALA A 208 -20.61 5.47 17.81
C ALA A 208 -22.07 5.88 18.05
N ARG A 209 -22.45 7.08 17.60
CA ARG A 209 -23.81 7.60 17.63
C ARG A 209 -24.43 7.56 16.26
N ALA A 210 -25.74 7.74 16.20
CA ALA A 210 -26.42 7.91 14.92
C ALA A 210 -25.85 9.12 14.16
N GLY A 211 -25.44 8.91 12.93
CA GLY A 211 -24.81 9.93 12.06
C GLY A 211 -23.30 10.06 12.18
N ASP A 212 -22.64 9.38 13.13
CA ASP A 212 -21.17 9.39 13.22
C ASP A 212 -20.50 8.67 12.04
N ILE A 213 -19.37 9.22 11.60
CA ILE A 213 -18.45 8.55 10.67
C ILE A 213 -17.15 8.25 11.42
N ILE A 214 -16.88 6.97 11.65
CA ILE A 214 -15.68 6.54 12.34
C ILE A 214 -14.65 6.04 11.33
N SER A 215 -13.46 6.65 11.33
CA SER A 215 -12.33 6.21 10.52
C SER A 215 -11.37 5.35 11.35
N ILE A 216 -11.16 4.10 10.95
CA ILE A 216 -10.17 3.21 11.54
C ILE A 216 -8.88 3.27 10.73
N THR A 217 -7.86 3.91 11.28
CA THR A 217 -6.57 4.11 10.64
C THR A 217 -5.46 3.31 11.33
N GLY A 218 -4.31 3.16 10.68
CA GLY A 218 -3.14 2.47 11.23
C GLY A 218 -2.21 1.92 10.14
N LYS A 219 -1.04 1.45 10.53
CA LYS A 219 -0.05 0.83 9.63
C LYS A 219 -0.61 -0.42 8.97
N ASN A 220 -0.01 -0.83 7.85
CA ASN A 220 -0.33 -2.12 7.23
C ASN A 220 -0.06 -3.26 8.22
N GLY A 221 -0.99 -4.22 8.30
CA GLY A 221 -0.91 -5.30 9.28
C GLY A 221 -1.45 -4.97 10.69
N ALA A 222 -1.86 -3.74 10.98
CA ALA A 222 -2.40 -3.34 12.29
C ALA A 222 -3.75 -3.97 12.66
N GLY A 223 -4.31 -4.82 11.81
CA GLY A 223 -5.57 -5.53 12.11
C GLY A 223 -6.85 -4.77 11.77
N ARG A 224 -6.77 -3.61 11.09
CA ARG A 224 -7.93 -2.78 10.72
C ARG A 224 -9.10 -3.57 10.10
N GLN A 225 -8.81 -4.39 9.08
CA GLN A 225 -9.83 -5.22 8.43
C GLN A 225 -10.51 -6.20 9.39
N ARG A 226 -9.77 -6.70 10.38
CA ARG A 226 -10.33 -7.62 11.39
C ARG A 226 -11.23 -6.90 12.39
N VAL A 227 -10.84 -5.69 12.81
CA VAL A 227 -11.70 -4.83 13.61
C VAL A 227 -13.02 -4.60 12.87
N MET A 228 -12.96 -4.22 11.60
CA MET A 228 -14.14 -4.03 10.74
C MET A 228 -14.98 -5.30 10.62
N ASN A 229 -14.33 -6.45 10.39
CA ASN A 229 -15.03 -7.73 10.28
C ASN A 229 -15.72 -8.13 11.60
N CYS A 230 -15.06 -7.90 12.74
CA CYS A 230 -15.67 -8.16 14.06
C CYS A 230 -16.87 -7.24 14.33
N MET A 231 -16.83 -6.00 13.85
CA MET A 231 -17.95 -5.05 13.96
C MET A 231 -19.12 -5.43 13.05
N ALA A 232 -18.84 -5.98 11.88
CA ALA A 232 -19.85 -6.33 10.87
C ALA A 232 -20.46 -7.74 11.09
N ASP A 233 -20.13 -8.41 12.18
CA ASP A 233 -20.55 -9.79 12.48
C ASP A 233 -20.20 -10.83 11.38
N VAL A 234 -19.21 -10.51 10.55
CA VAL A 234 -18.72 -11.37 9.46
C VAL A 234 -17.59 -12.27 9.97
N CYS A 235 -17.40 -12.33 11.28
CA CYS A 235 -16.31 -13.09 11.87
C CYS A 235 -16.74 -14.52 12.22
N ASP A 236 -16.48 -15.48 11.34
CA ASP A 236 -16.25 -16.89 11.69
C ASP A 236 -15.00 -17.05 12.60
N CYS A 237 -14.70 -16.06 13.41
CA CYS A 237 -13.52 -16.05 14.26
C CYS A 237 -13.82 -16.72 15.60
N VAL A 238 -13.55 -18.00 15.69
CA VAL A 238 -13.39 -18.78 16.95
C VAL A 238 -12.38 -18.14 17.93
N CYS A 239 -11.82 -16.99 17.64
CA CYS A 239 -10.69 -16.38 18.34
C CYS A 239 -10.94 -14.93 18.82
N CYS A 240 -12.15 -14.37 18.72
CA CYS A 240 -12.43 -13.04 19.25
C CYS A 240 -13.13 -13.16 20.61
N SER A 241 -12.54 -12.56 21.65
CA SER A 241 -13.23 -12.34 22.92
C SER A 241 -13.77 -10.91 22.93
N ILE A 242 -15.09 -10.77 22.97
CA ILE A 242 -15.80 -9.50 23.02
C ILE A 242 -16.50 -9.45 24.38
N GLY A 243 -16.30 -8.37 25.15
CA GLY A 243 -17.01 -8.17 26.42
C GLY A 243 -18.52 -7.91 26.23
N ALA A 244 -18.86 -7.05 25.27
CA ALA A 244 -20.24 -6.82 24.80
C ALA A 244 -20.21 -5.97 23.51
N VAL A 245 -21.15 -6.21 22.58
CA VAL A 245 -21.49 -5.31 21.47
C VAL A 245 -22.96 -4.96 21.64
N PHE A 246 -23.25 -3.68 21.78
CA PHE A 246 -24.62 -3.17 21.82
C PHE A 246 -24.90 -2.47 20.50
N CYS A 247 -25.89 -2.98 19.75
CA CYS A 247 -26.58 -2.20 18.72
C CYS A 247 -27.97 -1.88 19.26
N ASN A 248 -28.52 -0.70 19.00
CA ASN A 248 -29.87 -0.32 19.48
C ASN A 248 -30.85 -1.50 19.34
N GLU A 249 -31.32 -2.02 20.49
CA GLU A 249 -32.30 -3.10 20.65
C GLU A 249 -31.81 -4.56 20.61
N TRP A 250 -30.51 -4.86 20.28
CA TRP A 250 -30.01 -6.24 20.28
C TRP A 250 -28.71 -6.37 21.05
N LEU A 251 -28.75 -7.13 22.15
CA LEU A 251 -27.55 -7.59 22.85
C LEU A 251 -27.03 -8.80 22.08
N ILE A 252 -25.90 -8.69 21.41
CA ILE A 252 -25.24 -9.85 20.83
C ILE A 252 -24.20 -10.33 21.84
N ASP A 253 -24.58 -11.33 22.64
CA ASP A 253 -23.68 -11.97 23.60
C ASP A 253 -22.88 -13.07 22.90
N PHE A 254 -21.65 -12.80 22.59
CA PHE A 254 -20.71 -13.81 22.05
C PHE A 254 -20.06 -14.54 23.24
N LYS A 255 -20.70 -15.57 23.75
CA LYS A 255 -20.03 -16.56 24.60
C LYS A 255 -19.17 -17.46 23.71
N ALA A 256 -17.84 -17.39 23.93
CA ALA A 256 -16.83 -18.29 23.35
C ALA A 256 -17.01 -19.72 23.86
#